data_95760d10ff892b89effaecd773e61403
#
_entry.id   95760d10ff892b89effaecd773e61403
#
_cell.length_a   1.000
_cell.length_b   1.000
_cell.length_c   1.000
_cell.angle_alpha   90.00
_cell.angle_beta   90.00
_cell.angle_gamma   90.00
#
_symmetry.space_group_name_H-M   'P 1'
#
loop_
_entity.id
_entity.type
_entity.pdbx_description
1 polymer ?
#
loop_
_entity_poly.entity_id
_entity_poly.type
_entity_poly.pdbx_seq_one_letter_code
_entity_poly.pdbx_strand_id
1 'polypeptide(L)'
;MAEMLAAAFGSANRNDLQIVVPVRPLVRRGIRVRPVSEGAVVDGALVTRKFRGDFAKNQLPLMMDLLDGAHSHEEIATALGLTQEQTYSALALLWTSGVIEDAEYDTGATAPDTLSNYLSRMTDATANEAHWTRSLDRLQSVRIALQGGALADDVARVLAADGVEVCSPDQVRAQSSDLVVHVCADPEDPQLLMAADAAWASSTRLLPVLLQGSVLSVGPLIDRNFSACLRCAINHDAVNPAASSVEPGVVAAGVIAREVMTIGAGIGSSALPLDRTRIDLATFQMRFLPAVTRPGCHWCSVADQEVDGSRYRAAQYEAAVAAPPREFLAVKGHQAHYQQKNIDLQTQFKAWPDAERI
;
A
#
# COMPACT_ATOMS: atom_id res chain seq x y z
N MET A 1 21.30 -11.29 -5.94
CA MET A 1 20.08 -11.04 -6.72
C MET A 1 19.60 -12.39 -7.26
N ALA A 2 18.41 -12.83 -6.86
CA ALA A 2 17.84 -14.06 -7.41
C ALA A 2 17.47 -13.82 -8.89
N GLU A 3 17.92 -14.69 -9.78
CA GLU A 3 17.59 -14.66 -11.20
C GLU A 3 16.38 -15.58 -11.43
N MET A 4 15.31 -15.04 -11.98
CA MET A 4 14.07 -15.78 -12.24
C MET A 4 13.87 -15.92 -13.73
N LEU A 5 13.67 -17.14 -14.22
CA LEU A 5 13.35 -17.42 -15.61
C LEU A 5 11.85 -17.17 -15.85
N ALA A 6 11.51 -16.35 -16.85
CA ALA A 6 10.12 -16.03 -17.19
C ALA A 6 9.27 -17.30 -17.49
N ALA A 7 9.83 -18.28 -18.16
CA ALA A 7 9.14 -19.55 -18.46
C ALA A 7 8.81 -20.33 -17.18
N ALA A 8 9.75 -20.42 -16.23
CA ALA A 8 9.51 -21.12 -14.95
C ALA A 8 8.48 -20.37 -14.11
N PHE A 9 8.54 -19.02 -14.13
CA PHE A 9 7.57 -18.19 -13.45
C PHE A 9 6.17 -18.33 -14.04
N GLY A 10 6.03 -18.28 -15.37
CA GLY A 10 4.75 -18.41 -16.06
C GLY A 10 4.10 -19.78 -15.86
N SER A 11 4.88 -20.87 -15.87
CA SER A 11 4.36 -22.22 -15.64
C SER A 11 3.90 -22.41 -14.18
N ALA A 12 4.63 -21.88 -13.20
CA ALA A 12 4.26 -21.96 -11.79
C ALA A 12 2.97 -21.17 -11.49
N ASN A 13 2.78 -20.05 -12.17
CA ASN A 13 1.69 -19.11 -11.87
C ASN A 13 0.41 -19.33 -12.68
N ARG A 14 0.45 -20.15 -13.73
CA ARG A 14 -0.74 -20.43 -14.57
C ARG A 14 -1.91 -21.02 -13.78
N ASN A 15 -1.62 -21.78 -12.74
CA ASN A 15 -2.60 -22.42 -11.88
C ASN A 15 -2.77 -21.71 -10.53
N ASP A 16 -2.06 -20.61 -10.30
CA ASP A 16 -2.21 -19.81 -9.09
C ASP A 16 -3.35 -18.80 -9.28
N LEU A 17 -4.48 -19.07 -8.65
CA LEU A 17 -5.67 -18.22 -8.69
C LEU A 17 -5.44 -16.80 -8.11
N GLN A 18 -4.32 -16.60 -7.42
CA GLN A 18 -3.95 -15.29 -6.88
C GLN A 18 -3.26 -14.39 -7.93
N ILE A 19 -2.73 -14.99 -9.01
CA ILE A 19 -2.06 -14.26 -10.08
C ILE A 19 -2.99 -14.19 -11.28
N VAL A 20 -3.75 -13.11 -11.35
CA VAL A 20 -4.62 -12.81 -12.50
C VAL A 20 -3.87 -11.86 -13.41
N VAL A 21 -3.30 -12.39 -14.51
CA VAL A 21 -2.63 -11.57 -15.52
C VAL A 21 -3.66 -10.67 -16.21
N PRO A 22 -3.37 -9.37 -16.40
CA PRO A 22 -4.27 -8.42 -17.04
C PRO A 22 -4.83 -8.93 -18.37
N VAL A 23 -6.14 -8.86 -18.56
CA VAL A 23 -6.80 -9.29 -19.79
C VAL A 23 -6.55 -8.28 -20.92
N ARG A 24 -6.54 -7.00 -20.59
CA ARG A 24 -6.20 -5.87 -21.45
C ARG A 24 -4.97 -5.16 -20.87
N PRO A 25 -3.76 -5.70 -21.11
CA PRO A 25 -2.56 -5.18 -20.48
C PRO A 25 -2.23 -3.77 -20.97
N LEU A 26 -2.02 -2.87 -20.02
CA LEU A 26 -1.66 -1.47 -20.23
C LEU A 26 -0.37 -1.16 -19.50
N VAL A 27 0.58 -0.50 -20.16
CA VAL A 27 1.79 -0.02 -19.50
C VAL A 27 1.43 1.03 -18.46
N ARG A 28 1.92 0.87 -17.23
CA ARG A 28 1.70 1.85 -16.16
C ARG A 28 2.28 3.21 -16.52
N ARG A 29 1.63 4.27 -16.10
CA ARG A 29 2.04 5.65 -16.36
C ARG A 29 3.43 5.93 -15.82
N GLY A 30 4.26 6.57 -16.62
CA GLY A 30 5.64 6.95 -16.25
C GLY A 30 6.66 5.81 -16.30
N ILE A 31 6.27 4.61 -16.73
CA ILE A 31 7.21 3.51 -17.01
C ILE A 31 8.00 3.83 -18.28
N ARG A 32 9.30 3.56 -18.24
CA ARG A 32 10.20 3.70 -19.39
C ARG A 32 11.02 2.44 -19.55
N VAL A 33 11.11 1.96 -20.79
CA VAL A 33 11.96 0.83 -21.15
C VAL A 33 13.16 1.34 -21.93
N ARG A 34 14.35 1.00 -21.45
CA ARG A 34 15.62 1.33 -22.11
C ARG A 34 16.33 0.04 -22.53
N PRO A 35 16.63 -0.14 -23.82
CA PRO A 35 17.44 -1.26 -24.26
C PRO A 35 18.87 -1.14 -23.68
N VAL A 36 19.46 -2.29 -23.33
CA VAL A 36 20.84 -2.43 -22.91
C VAL A 36 21.49 -3.61 -23.64
N SER A 37 22.81 -3.76 -23.55
CA SER A 37 23.53 -4.81 -24.28
C SER A 37 22.99 -6.23 -24.06
N GLU A 38 22.55 -6.52 -22.83
CA GLU A 38 22.09 -7.84 -22.38
C GLU A 38 20.57 -7.97 -22.29
N GLY A 39 19.78 -6.98 -22.72
CA GLY A 39 18.34 -7.00 -22.60
C GLY A 39 17.72 -5.61 -22.49
N ALA A 40 16.89 -5.37 -21.46
CA ALA A 40 16.22 -4.10 -21.21
C ALA A 40 16.19 -3.74 -19.73
N VAL A 41 16.22 -2.45 -19.45
CA VAL A 41 15.97 -1.89 -18.12
C VAL A 41 14.63 -1.18 -18.13
N VAL A 42 13.79 -1.50 -17.16
CA VAL A 42 12.50 -0.87 -16.94
C VAL A 42 12.61 0.03 -15.71
N ASP A 43 12.50 1.33 -15.96
CA ASP A 43 12.52 2.39 -14.95
C ASP A 43 11.12 2.95 -14.73
N GLY A 44 10.90 3.53 -13.56
CA GLY A 44 9.62 4.19 -13.21
C GLY A 44 8.66 3.33 -12.39
N ALA A 45 8.86 2.02 -12.29
CA ALA A 45 8.20 1.18 -11.31
C ALA A 45 8.75 1.44 -9.89
N LEU A 46 8.13 0.85 -8.86
CA LEU A 46 8.62 0.94 -7.47
C LEU A 46 10.09 0.53 -7.34
N VAL A 47 10.52 -0.43 -8.14
CA VAL A 47 11.90 -0.89 -8.21
C VAL A 47 12.32 -0.97 -9.68
N THR A 48 13.47 -0.37 -10.02
CA THR A 48 14.06 -0.56 -11.35
C THR A 48 14.31 -2.04 -11.61
N ARG A 49 13.80 -2.56 -12.73
CA ARG A 49 13.92 -3.95 -13.13
C ARG A 49 14.86 -4.10 -14.32
N LYS A 50 15.71 -5.11 -14.28
CA LYS A 50 16.56 -5.49 -15.40
C LYS A 50 16.11 -6.84 -15.93
N PHE A 51 15.61 -6.85 -17.16
CA PHE A 51 15.26 -8.06 -17.91
C PHE A 51 16.44 -8.42 -18.84
N ARG A 52 16.83 -9.68 -18.84
CA ARG A 52 17.96 -10.19 -19.61
C ARG A 52 17.53 -11.22 -20.65
N GLY A 53 18.36 -11.42 -21.66
CA GLY A 53 18.19 -12.41 -22.70
C GLY A 53 17.60 -11.82 -23.99
N ASP A 54 17.55 -12.67 -25.02
CA ASP A 54 17.16 -12.26 -26.39
C ASP A 54 15.73 -11.72 -26.46
N PHE A 55 14.81 -12.31 -25.72
CA PHE A 55 13.45 -11.80 -25.62
C PHE A 55 13.42 -10.37 -25.07
N ALA A 56 14.12 -10.12 -23.98
CA ALA A 56 14.15 -8.80 -23.36
C ALA A 56 14.83 -7.75 -24.25
N LYS A 57 15.77 -8.16 -25.07
CA LYS A 57 16.49 -7.29 -26.01
C LYS A 57 15.68 -6.96 -27.26
N ASN A 58 15.03 -7.97 -27.86
CA ASN A 58 14.47 -7.85 -29.19
C ASN A 58 12.94 -7.79 -29.22
N GLN A 59 12.25 -8.47 -28.29
CA GLN A 59 10.79 -8.59 -28.29
C GLN A 59 10.12 -7.69 -27.25
N LEU A 60 10.74 -7.50 -26.09
CA LEU A 60 10.14 -6.69 -25.04
C LEU A 60 9.87 -5.23 -25.45
N PRO A 61 10.75 -4.52 -26.17
CA PRO A 61 10.44 -3.18 -26.67
C PRO A 61 9.20 -3.16 -27.57
N LEU A 62 9.10 -4.11 -28.49
CA LEU A 62 7.94 -4.25 -29.39
C LEU A 62 6.67 -4.63 -28.65
N MET A 63 6.80 -5.50 -27.64
CA MET A 63 5.67 -5.86 -26.79
C MET A 63 5.14 -4.63 -26.05
N MET A 64 6.02 -3.77 -25.53
CA MET A 64 5.61 -2.57 -24.78
C MET A 64 4.72 -1.63 -25.62
N ASP A 65 4.93 -1.57 -26.93
CA ASP A 65 4.11 -0.75 -27.84
C ASP A 65 2.69 -1.34 -28.03
N LEU A 66 2.52 -2.65 -27.81
CA LEU A 66 1.24 -3.35 -27.87
C LEU A 66 0.50 -3.41 -26.52
N LEU A 67 1.17 -3.02 -25.42
CA LEU A 67 0.57 -2.98 -24.09
C LEU A 67 -0.14 -1.63 -23.89
N ASP A 68 -1.09 -1.35 -24.74
CA ASP A 68 -1.87 -0.10 -24.80
C ASP A 68 -3.28 -0.19 -24.20
N GLY A 69 -3.62 -1.37 -23.63
CA GLY A 69 -4.94 -1.65 -23.09
C GLY A 69 -5.99 -2.04 -24.13
N ALA A 70 -5.67 -1.94 -25.42
CA ALA A 70 -6.58 -2.32 -26.51
C ALA A 70 -6.37 -3.76 -27.01
N HIS A 71 -5.12 -4.24 -26.96
CA HIS A 71 -4.78 -5.58 -27.45
C HIS A 71 -5.01 -6.67 -26.39
N SER A 72 -5.56 -7.80 -26.84
CA SER A 72 -5.66 -9.04 -26.07
C SER A 72 -4.34 -9.83 -26.10
N HIS A 73 -4.22 -10.85 -25.22
CA HIS A 73 -3.07 -11.76 -25.24
C HIS A 73 -2.87 -12.46 -26.60
N GLU A 74 -3.96 -12.83 -27.27
CA GLU A 74 -3.91 -13.50 -28.57
C GLU A 74 -3.42 -12.56 -29.69
N GLU A 75 -3.89 -11.32 -29.70
CA GLU A 75 -3.45 -10.29 -30.64
C GLU A 75 -1.96 -9.96 -30.44
N ILE A 76 -1.50 -9.81 -29.18
CA ILE A 76 -0.10 -9.61 -28.85
C ILE A 76 0.76 -10.80 -29.29
N ALA A 77 0.32 -12.03 -29.00
CA ALA A 77 1.00 -13.25 -29.41
C ALA A 77 1.18 -13.30 -30.94
N THR A 78 0.09 -13.03 -31.64
CA THR A 78 0.07 -13.04 -33.13
C THR A 78 0.99 -11.98 -33.70
N ALA A 79 0.92 -10.75 -33.23
CA ALA A 79 1.72 -9.62 -33.72
C ALA A 79 3.23 -9.83 -33.52
N LEU A 80 3.63 -10.52 -32.44
CA LEU A 80 5.04 -10.78 -32.12
C LEU A 80 5.54 -12.16 -32.57
N GLY A 81 4.67 -13.01 -33.17
CA GLY A 81 5.02 -14.37 -33.53
C GLY A 81 5.37 -15.27 -32.33
N LEU A 82 4.75 -15.01 -31.19
CA LEU A 82 4.95 -15.76 -29.94
C LEU A 82 3.88 -16.83 -29.75
N THR A 83 4.22 -17.87 -29.00
CA THR A 83 3.19 -18.78 -28.50
C THR A 83 2.36 -18.11 -27.39
N GLN A 84 1.13 -18.59 -27.18
CA GLN A 84 0.30 -18.10 -26.05
C GLN A 84 1.00 -18.29 -24.69
N GLU A 85 1.77 -19.36 -24.53
CA GLU A 85 2.52 -19.64 -23.31
C GLU A 85 3.66 -18.63 -23.08
N GLN A 86 4.40 -18.28 -24.13
CA GLN A 86 5.45 -17.27 -24.06
C GLN A 86 4.86 -15.90 -23.73
N THR A 87 3.77 -15.53 -24.38
CA THR A 87 3.06 -14.27 -24.14
C THR A 87 2.54 -14.21 -22.70
N TYR A 88 1.85 -15.25 -22.23
CA TYR A 88 1.38 -15.31 -20.83
C TYR A 88 2.52 -15.18 -19.84
N SER A 89 3.63 -15.90 -20.05
CA SER A 89 4.80 -15.87 -19.15
C SER A 89 5.43 -14.48 -19.10
N ALA A 90 5.52 -13.79 -20.24
CA ALA A 90 6.03 -12.42 -20.30
C ALA A 90 5.09 -11.45 -19.57
N LEU A 91 3.79 -11.52 -19.85
CA LEU A 91 2.78 -10.66 -19.20
C LEU A 91 2.70 -10.91 -17.69
N ALA A 92 2.75 -12.17 -17.25
CA ALA A 92 2.78 -12.51 -15.83
C ALA A 92 4.00 -11.91 -15.13
N LEU A 93 5.16 -11.96 -15.76
CA LEU A 93 6.39 -11.35 -15.22
C LEU A 93 6.31 -9.82 -15.19
N LEU A 94 5.77 -9.18 -16.21
CA LEU A 94 5.58 -7.73 -16.26
C LEU A 94 4.55 -7.26 -15.22
N TRP A 95 3.45 -8.02 -15.06
CA TRP A 95 2.42 -7.76 -14.07
C TRP A 95 2.97 -7.81 -12.64
N THR A 96 3.62 -8.90 -12.28
CA THR A 96 4.20 -9.07 -10.94
C THR A 96 5.40 -8.17 -10.66
N SER A 97 6.02 -7.63 -11.71
CA SER A 97 7.07 -6.62 -11.62
C SER A 97 6.54 -5.19 -11.49
N GLY A 98 5.22 -4.99 -11.53
CA GLY A 98 4.59 -3.68 -11.43
C GLY A 98 4.78 -2.81 -12.68
N VAL A 99 4.94 -3.43 -13.86
CA VAL A 99 5.16 -2.71 -15.14
C VAL A 99 3.86 -2.43 -15.87
N ILE A 100 2.87 -3.31 -15.73
CA ILE A 100 1.58 -3.21 -16.41
C ILE A 100 0.42 -3.18 -15.43
N GLU A 101 -0.73 -2.70 -15.87
CA GLU A 101 -2.02 -2.70 -15.20
C GLU A 101 -3.10 -3.20 -16.17
N ASP A 102 -4.32 -3.42 -15.69
CA ASP A 102 -5.39 -3.99 -16.53
C ASP A 102 -6.38 -2.90 -16.92
N ALA A 103 -6.39 -2.53 -18.21
CA ALA A 103 -7.30 -1.53 -18.77
C ALA A 103 -8.77 -1.97 -18.75
N GLU A 104 -9.10 -3.25 -18.58
CA GLU A 104 -10.49 -3.71 -18.41
C GLU A 104 -11.17 -3.07 -17.19
N TYR A 105 -10.37 -2.68 -16.20
CA TYR A 105 -10.86 -2.06 -14.97
C TYR A 105 -10.77 -0.54 -14.97
N ASP A 106 -10.49 0.09 -16.12
CA ASP A 106 -10.52 1.54 -16.25
C ASP A 106 -11.96 2.06 -16.05
N THR A 107 -12.14 2.92 -15.06
CA THR A 107 -13.45 3.54 -14.76
C THR A 107 -13.67 4.83 -15.53
N GLY A 108 -12.68 5.30 -16.29
CA GLY A 108 -12.69 6.59 -16.98
C GLY A 108 -12.49 7.79 -16.05
N ALA A 109 -12.15 7.55 -14.78
CA ALA A 109 -11.87 8.64 -13.83
C ALA A 109 -10.62 9.43 -14.24
N THR A 110 -10.64 10.73 -14.00
CA THR A 110 -9.56 11.64 -14.38
C THR A 110 -8.95 12.32 -13.16
N ALA A 111 -7.64 12.54 -13.19
CA ALA A 111 -6.90 13.24 -12.16
C ALA A 111 -5.75 14.04 -12.80
N PRO A 112 -5.16 15.02 -12.08
CA PRO A 112 -3.91 15.64 -12.51
C PRO A 112 -2.82 14.59 -12.82
N ASP A 113 -1.93 14.89 -13.76
CA ASP A 113 -0.88 13.95 -14.18
C ASP A 113 0.01 13.49 -13.02
N THR A 114 0.29 14.36 -12.06
CA THR A 114 1.05 14.03 -10.84
C THR A 114 0.39 12.92 -10.07
N LEU A 115 -0.91 13.05 -9.78
CA LEU A 115 -1.67 12.06 -9.02
C LEU A 115 -1.87 10.77 -9.83
N SER A 116 -2.26 10.87 -11.10
CA SER A 116 -2.48 9.70 -11.95
C SER A 116 -1.20 8.87 -12.14
N ASN A 117 -0.05 9.53 -12.35
CA ASN A 117 1.25 8.87 -12.40
C ASN A 117 1.62 8.23 -11.06
N TYR A 118 1.35 8.89 -9.96
CA TYR A 118 1.59 8.34 -8.62
C TYR A 118 0.74 7.10 -8.38
N LEU A 119 -0.57 7.18 -8.58
CA LEU A 119 -1.49 6.05 -8.36
C LEU A 119 -1.14 4.86 -9.27
N SER A 120 -0.93 5.08 -10.57
CA SER A 120 -0.60 4.02 -11.51
C SER A 120 0.70 3.29 -11.13
N ARG A 121 1.72 4.00 -10.65
CA ARG A 121 3.00 3.38 -10.26
C ARG A 121 2.98 2.73 -8.89
N MET A 122 2.12 3.21 -7.98
CA MET A 122 2.00 2.70 -6.61
C MET A 122 0.96 1.59 -6.48
N THR A 123 0.02 1.46 -7.43
CA THR A 123 -0.92 0.34 -7.46
C THR A 123 -0.14 -0.95 -7.67
N ASP A 124 -0.16 -1.82 -6.69
CA ASP A 124 0.62 -3.05 -6.67
C ASP A 124 -0.07 -4.14 -7.50
N ALA A 125 0.70 -4.94 -8.22
CA ALA A 125 0.23 -6.09 -8.97
C ALA A 125 -0.48 -7.16 -8.10
N THR A 126 -0.18 -7.19 -6.82
CA THR A 126 -0.80 -8.08 -5.83
C THR A 126 -1.86 -7.38 -4.99
N ALA A 127 -2.10 -6.09 -5.26
CA ALA A 127 -2.96 -5.24 -4.46
C ALA A 127 -4.44 -5.38 -4.83
N ASN A 128 -5.23 -4.66 -4.06
CA ASN A 128 -6.67 -4.66 -4.13
C ASN A 128 -7.24 -4.10 -5.43
N GLU A 129 -6.42 -3.35 -6.19
CA GLU A 129 -6.90 -2.63 -7.38
C GLU A 129 -6.07 -2.99 -8.63
N ALA A 130 -6.76 -3.36 -9.70
CA ALA A 130 -6.13 -3.78 -10.96
C ALA A 130 -5.75 -2.59 -11.87
N HIS A 131 -6.34 -1.41 -11.64
CA HIS A 131 -6.12 -0.19 -12.41
C HIS A 131 -6.11 1.05 -11.51
N TRP A 132 -5.32 2.06 -11.86
CA TRP A 132 -5.14 3.28 -11.05
C TRP A 132 -6.42 4.11 -10.89
N THR A 133 -7.33 4.09 -11.87
CA THR A 133 -8.61 4.83 -11.77
C THR A 133 -9.48 4.30 -10.65
N ARG A 134 -9.46 3.01 -10.36
CA ARG A 134 -10.17 2.43 -9.22
C ARG A 134 -9.57 2.89 -7.88
N SER A 135 -8.24 3.00 -7.83
CA SER A 135 -7.58 3.59 -6.66
C SER A 135 -7.93 5.07 -6.48
N LEU A 136 -8.12 5.81 -7.59
CA LEU A 136 -8.60 7.19 -7.58
C LEU A 136 -10.04 7.27 -7.07
N ASP A 137 -10.96 6.45 -7.59
CA ASP A 137 -12.36 6.41 -7.15
C ASP A 137 -12.44 6.13 -5.65
N ARG A 138 -11.61 5.20 -5.17
CA ARG A 138 -11.52 4.90 -3.75
C ARG A 138 -11.01 6.10 -2.94
N LEU A 139 -9.95 6.76 -3.38
CA LEU A 139 -9.41 7.95 -2.73
C LEU A 139 -10.45 9.07 -2.65
N GLN A 140 -11.20 9.29 -3.73
CA GLN A 140 -12.26 10.30 -3.80
C GLN A 140 -13.49 9.94 -2.97
N SER A 141 -13.72 8.65 -2.71
CA SER A 141 -14.84 8.20 -1.86
C SER A 141 -14.54 8.30 -0.35
N VAL A 142 -13.26 8.36 0.03
CA VAL A 142 -12.85 8.41 1.45
C VAL A 142 -13.00 9.83 2.00
N ARG A 143 -13.77 9.98 3.08
CA ARG A 143 -13.91 11.25 3.80
C ARG A 143 -12.76 11.42 4.77
N ILE A 144 -11.83 12.32 4.42
CA ILE A 144 -10.62 12.58 5.18
C ILE A 144 -10.84 13.82 6.05
N ALA A 145 -10.64 13.68 7.35
CA ALA A 145 -10.65 14.78 8.30
C ALA A 145 -9.23 15.10 8.76
N LEU A 146 -8.81 16.35 8.62
CA LEU A 146 -7.52 16.84 9.12
C LEU A 146 -7.72 17.68 10.38
N GLN A 147 -6.90 17.42 11.40
CA GLN A 147 -6.91 18.12 12.69
C GLN A 147 -5.47 18.45 13.10
N GLY A 148 -5.23 19.61 13.73
CA GLY A 148 -3.94 19.93 14.35
C GLY A 148 -3.16 21.11 13.76
N GLY A 149 -3.72 22.29 13.76
CA GLY A 149 -3.03 23.56 13.53
C GLY A 149 -2.43 23.76 12.13
N ALA A 150 -1.45 24.67 12.00
CA ALA A 150 -0.92 25.14 10.73
C ALA A 150 -0.36 24.02 9.82
N LEU A 151 0.26 22.98 10.40
CA LEU A 151 0.78 21.86 9.58
C LEU A 151 -0.36 21.03 8.97
N ALA A 152 -1.49 20.88 9.65
CA ALA A 152 -2.67 20.25 9.07
C ALA A 152 -3.24 21.06 7.89
N ASP A 153 -3.22 22.41 8.01
CA ASP A 153 -3.63 23.31 6.91
C ASP A 153 -2.67 23.19 5.73
N ASP A 154 -1.36 23.04 5.97
CA ASP A 154 -0.37 22.81 4.93
C ASP A 154 -0.62 21.47 4.22
N VAL A 155 -0.93 20.40 4.97
CA VAL A 155 -1.30 19.10 4.40
C VAL A 155 -2.55 19.22 3.53
N ALA A 156 -3.57 19.95 4.01
CA ALA A 156 -4.80 20.18 3.25
C ALA A 156 -4.51 20.87 1.91
N ARG A 157 -3.63 21.87 1.92
CA ARG A 157 -3.23 22.59 0.67
C ARG A 157 -2.49 21.68 -0.30
N VAL A 158 -1.61 20.79 0.19
CA VAL A 158 -0.90 19.82 -0.65
C VAL A 158 -1.89 18.82 -1.26
N LEU A 159 -2.80 18.29 -0.47
CA LEU A 159 -3.83 17.36 -0.96
C LEU A 159 -4.76 18.01 -1.99
N ALA A 160 -5.19 19.24 -1.72
CA ALA A 160 -6.04 19.99 -2.65
C ALA A 160 -5.36 20.28 -3.99
N ALA A 161 -4.04 20.52 -4.00
CA ALA A 161 -3.27 20.72 -5.23
C ALA A 161 -3.27 19.47 -6.14
N ASP A 162 -3.38 18.28 -5.55
CA ASP A 162 -3.53 17.02 -6.27
C ASP A 162 -5.01 16.61 -6.49
N GLY A 163 -5.97 17.49 -6.14
CA GLY A 163 -7.40 17.23 -6.34
C GLY A 163 -8.02 16.31 -5.30
N VAL A 164 -7.39 16.14 -4.13
CA VAL A 164 -7.92 15.35 -3.02
C VAL A 164 -8.64 16.27 -2.04
N GLU A 165 -9.93 16.07 -1.87
CA GLU A 165 -10.75 16.85 -0.97
C GLU A 165 -10.63 16.37 0.48
N VAL A 166 -10.58 17.32 1.41
CA VAL A 166 -10.62 17.06 2.84
C VAL A 166 -11.85 17.70 3.47
N CYS A 167 -12.43 17.02 4.44
CA CYS A 167 -13.58 17.55 5.16
C CYS A 167 -13.19 18.72 6.04
N SER A 168 -13.99 19.79 6.03
CA SER A 168 -13.82 20.87 7.00
C SER A 168 -14.12 20.40 8.43
N PRO A 169 -13.60 21.06 9.48
CA PRO A 169 -13.89 20.70 10.88
C PRO A 169 -15.39 20.67 11.22
N ASP A 170 -16.19 21.53 10.58
CA ASP A 170 -17.65 21.55 10.77
C ASP A 170 -18.34 20.38 10.09
N GLN A 171 -17.85 19.96 8.93
CA GLN A 171 -18.33 18.76 8.24
C GLN A 171 -18.00 17.48 9.02
N VAL A 172 -16.83 17.42 9.67
CA VAL A 172 -16.43 16.29 10.55
C VAL A 172 -17.39 16.15 11.74
N ARG A 173 -17.90 17.24 12.29
CA ARG A 173 -18.88 17.22 13.37
C ARG A 173 -20.28 16.76 12.92
N ALA A 174 -20.61 17.04 11.67
CA ALA A 174 -21.92 16.74 11.08
C ALA A 174 -22.00 15.34 10.42
N GLN A 175 -20.87 14.79 9.98
CA GLN A 175 -20.78 13.54 9.25
C GLN A 175 -19.63 12.68 9.79
N SER A 176 -19.81 11.35 9.80
CA SER A 176 -18.74 10.42 10.13
C SER A 176 -17.62 10.53 9.08
N SER A 177 -16.38 10.71 9.51
CA SER A 177 -15.20 10.59 8.66
C SER A 177 -14.75 9.12 8.59
N ASP A 178 -14.12 8.75 7.46
CA ASP A 178 -13.58 7.41 7.27
C ASP A 178 -12.11 7.33 7.71
N LEU A 179 -11.41 8.46 7.64
CA LEU A 179 -10.03 8.64 8.09
C LEU A 179 -9.88 9.98 8.80
N VAL A 180 -9.44 9.95 10.04
CA VAL A 180 -9.01 11.13 10.80
C VAL A 180 -7.49 11.17 10.78
N VAL A 181 -6.90 12.29 10.41
CA VAL A 181 -5.46 12.55 10.51
C VAL A 181 -5.27 13.62 11.58
N HIS A 182 -4.60 13.29 12.66
CA HIS A 182 -4.37 14.23 13.76
C HIS A 182 -2.89 14.55 13.85
N VAL A 183 -2.58 15.84 13.67
CA VAL A 183 -1.21 16.37 13.67
C VAL A 183 -0.96 17.11 14.97
N CYS A 184 0.05 16.72 15.74
CA CYS A 184 0.46 17.40 16.97
C CYS A 184 1.97 17.27 17.22
N ALA A 185 2.48 17.95 18.24
CA ALA A 185 3.88 17.84 18.65
C ALA A 185 4.06 16.90 19.86
N ASP A 186 3.02 16.76 20.67
CA ASP A 186 3.04 15.99 21.92
C ASP A 186 2.23 14.69 21.79
N PRO A 187 2.83 13.52 22.03
CA PRO A 187 2.10 12.26 22.06
C PRO A 187 1.04 12.18 23.15
N GLU A 188 1.14 13.02 24.19
CA GLU A 188 0.17 13.11 25.29
C GLU A 188 -0.86 14.25 25.08
N ASP A 189 -0.89 14.85 23.88
CA ASP A 189 -1.88 15.87 23.54
C ASP A 189 -3.31 15.39 23.86
N PRO A 190 -4.04 16.10 24.72
CA PRO A 190 -5.41 15.71 25.07
C PRO A 190 -6.35 15.61 23.85
N GLN A 191 -6.14 16.43 22.82
CA GLN A 191 -6.96 16.38 21.61
C GLN A 191 -6.67 15.13 20.77
N LEU A 192 -5.41 14.71 20.69
CA LEU A 192 -5.04 13.43 20.07
C LEU A 192 -5.66 12.24 20.82
N LEU A 193 -5.58 12.26 22.15
CA LEU A 193 -6.16 11.19 22.97
C LEU A 193 -7.69 11.13 22.82
N MET A 194 -8.36 12.27 22.80
CA MET A 194 -9.81 12.35 22.56
C MET A 194 -10.18 11.86 21.15
N ALA A 195 -9.41 12.26 20.12
CA ALA A 195 -9.61 11.78 18.76
C ALA A 195 -9.42 10.26 18.65
N ALA A 196 -8.44 9.70 19.37
CA ALA A 196 -8.20 8.27 19.41
C ALA A 196 -9.34 7.49 20.10
N ASP A 197 -9.84 7.99 21.21
CA ASP A 197 -10.95 7.36 21.93
C ASP A 197 -12.24 7.42 21.09
N ALA A 198 -12.51 8.54 20.41
CA ALA A 198 -13.65 8.70 19.51
C ALA A 198 -13.54 7.79 18.28
N ALA A 199 -12.38 7.74 17.64
CA ALA A 199 -12.11 6.88 16.50
C ALA A 199 -12.26 5.39 16.84
N TRP A 200 -11.74 5.00 18.01
CA TRP A 200 -11.86 3.62 18.51
C TRP A 200 -13.32 3.23 18.77
N ALA A 201 -14.11 4.14 19.38
CA ALA A 201 -15.52 3.90 19.65
C ALA A 201 -16.39 3.81 18.39
N SER A 202 -16.08 4.64 17.37
CA SER A 202 -16.85 4.70 16.10
C SER A 202 -16.32 3.77 15.01
N SER A 203 -15.25 3.00 15.28
CA SER A 203 -14.54 2.20 14.25
C SER A 203 -14.03 3.04 13.07
N THR A 204 -13.77 4.34 13.29
CA THR A 204 -13.13 5.24 12.34
C THR A 204 -11.62 5.01 12.38
N ARG A 205 -10.95 5.08 11.23
CA ARG A 205 -9.49 4.98 11.20
C ARG A 205 -8.86 6.30 11.65
N LEU A 206 -7.80 6.22 12.47
CA LEU A 206 -7.02 7.39 12.91
C LEU A 206 -5.56 7.22 12.48
N LEU A 207 -5.02 8.23 11.82
CA LEU A 207 -3.60 8.37 11.52
C LEU A 207 -3.00 9.44 12.44
N PRO A 208 -2.33 9.07 13.55
CA PRO A 208 -1.62 10.03 14.37
C PRO A 208 -0.33 10.47 13.67
N VAL A 209 -0.06 11.76 13.73
CA VAL A 209 1.15 12.39 13.18
C VAL A 209 1.79 13.25 14.25
N LEU A 210 3.04 12.97 14.58
CA LEU A 210 3.79 13.72 15.57
C LEU A 210 4.98 14.40 14.90
N LEU A 211 5.08 15.72 15.04
CA LEU A 211 6.24 16.49 14.59
C LEU A 211 6.96 17.09 15.80
N GLN A 212 8.13 16.55 16.12
CA GLN A 212 8.96 16.96 17.25
C GLN A 212 10.32 17.47 16.74
N GLY A 213 10.50 18.77 16.64
CA GLY A 213 11.67 19.36 16.00
C GLY A 213 11.77 18.93 14.54
N SER A 214 12.88 18.28 14.14
CA SER A 214 13.06 17.72 12.78
C SER A 214 12.51 16.29 12.63
N VAL A 215 12.00 15.69 13.69
CA VAL A 215 11.54 14.30 13.64
C VAL A 215 10.05 14.21 13.41
N LEU A 216 9.68 13.70 12.26
CA LEU A 216 8.31 13.37 11.87
C LEU A 216 8.03 11.90 12.16
N SER A 217 6.98 11.61 12.93
CA SER A 217 6.46 10.27 13.15
C SER A 217 5.04 10.18 12.55
N VAL A 218 4.82 9.26 11.63
CA VAL A 218 3.53 9.03 10.97
C VAL A 218 3.03 7.63 11.32
N GLY A 219 1.80 7.55 11.81
CA GLY A 219 1.18 6.28 12.18
C GLY A 219 1.57 5.77 13.59
N PRO A 220 1.26 4.49 13.85
CA PRO A 220 0.62 3.53 12.95
C PRO A 220 -0.83 3.95 12.63
N LEU A 221 -1.40 3.37 11.56
CA LEU A 221 -2.82 3.53 11.30
C LEU A 221 -3.61 2.80 12.41
N ILE A 222 -4.33 3.56 13.21
CA ILE A 222 -5.16 3.02 14.29
C ILE A 222 -6.50 2.60 13.71
N ASP A 223 -6.79 1.31 13.79
CA ASP A 223 -8.06 0.72 13.41
C ASP A 223 -8.41 -0.38 14.42
N ARG A 224 -9.60 -0.28 15.02
CA ARG A 224 -10.07 -1.20 16.05
C ARG A 224 -10.02 -2.67 15.62
N ASN A 225 -10.16 -2.95 14.33
CA ASN A 225 -10.29 -4.31 13.83
C ASN A 225 -8.95 -5.05 13.70
N PHE A 226 -7.82 -4.33 13.59
CA PHE A 226 -6.54 -4.97 13.29
C PHE A 226 -5.30 -4.32 13.91
N SER A 227 -5.39 -3.13 14.49
CA SER A 227 -4.21 -2.45 15.05
C SER A 227 -4.19 -2.44 16.59
N ALA A 228 -3.05 -2.12 17.17
CA ALA A 228 -2.97 -1.71 18.56
C ALA A 228 -3.70 -0.36 18.76
N CYS A 229 -4.27 -0.12 19.94
CA CYS A 229 -4.81 1.21 20.25
C CYS A 229 -3.68 2.24 20.36
N LEU A 230 -4.02 3.53 20.26
CA LEU A 230 -3.04 4.62 20.31
C LEU A 230 -2.11 4.53 21.53
N ARG A 231 -2.66 4.23 22.71
CA ARG A 231 -1.89 4.15 23.99
C ARG A 231 -0.87 3.00 23.98
N CYS A 232 -1.10 1.95 23.22
CA CYS A 232 -0.15 0.87 23.03
C CYS A 232 0.85 1.19 21.92
N ALA A 233 0.39 1.83 20.85
CA ALA A 233 1.15 2.12 19.65
C ALA A 233 2.17 3.25 19.83
N ILE A 234 1.82 4.30 20.58
CA ILE A 234 2.74 5.37 20.95
C ILE A 234 3.56 4.89 22.15
N ASN A 235 4.62 4.18 21.87
CA ASN A 235 5.62 3.88 22.87
C ASN A 235 6.44 5.15 23.12
N HIS A 236 6.74 5.41 24.39
CA HIS A 236 7.51 6.57 24.86
C HIS A 236 9.01 6.46 24.51
N ASP A 237 9.32 6.20 23.24
CA ASP A 237 10.68 6.41 22.77
C ASP A 237 10.95 7.90 22.86
N ALA A 238 11.61 8.30 23.97
CA ALA A 238 12.01 9.67 24.18
C ALA A 238 12.76 10.16 22.93
N VAL A 239 12.09 10.96 22.12
CA VAL A 239 12.75 11.72 21.07
C VAL A 239 13.52 12.78 21.84
N ASN A 240 14.83 12.71 21.82
CA ASN A 240 15.64 13.87 22.18
C ASN A 240 15.61 14.79 20.93
N PRO A 241 14.75 15.81 20.86
CA PRO A 241 14.70 16.67 19.70
C PRO A 241 16.02 17.46 19.71
N ALA A 242 16.95 17.09 18.85
CA ALA A 242 18.04 18.00 18.55
C ALA A 242 17.37 19.30 18.11
N ALA A 243 17.73 20.40 18.77
CA ALA A 243 17.18 21.71 18.47
C ALA A 243 17.52 22.07 17.02
N SER A 244 16.64 21.74 16.10
CA SER A 244 16.75 22.13 14.70
C SER A 244 16.09 23.47 14.54
N SER A 245 16.81 24.45 14.04
CA SER A 245 16.31 25.79 13.71
C SER A 245 15.52 25.82 12.38
N VAL A 246 15.32 24.68 11.74
CA VAL A 246 14.62 24.57 10.46
C VAL A 246 13.18 24.17 10.71
N GLU A 247 12.23 25.01 10.32
CA GLU A 247 10.81 24.63 10.27
C GLU A 247 10.60 23.70 9.05
N PRO A 248 10.40 22.40 9.25
CA PRO A 248 10.28 21.43 8.16
C PRO A 248 8.88 21.38 7.54
N GLY A 249 8.03 22.40 7.76
CA GLY A 249 6.59 22.40 7.48
C GLY A 249 6.21 21.87 6.09
N VAL A 250 6.80 22.39 5.03
CA VAL A 250 6.44 21.98 3.65
C VAL A 250 6.84 20.53 3.36
N VAL A 251 8.02 20.11 3.81
CA VAL A 251 8.49 18.72 3.61
C VAL A 251 7.65 17.75 4.45
N ALA A 252 7.38 18.11 5.69
CA ALA A 252 6.49 17.33 6.56
C ALA A 252 5.10 17.19 5.94
N ALA A 253 4.52 18.29 5.46
CA ALA A 253 3.21 18.29 4.82
C ALA A 253 3.18 17.37 3.58
N GLY A 254 4.21 17.40 2.74
CA GLY A 254 4.32 16.49 1.58
C GLY A 254 4.38 15.02 1.96
N VAL A 255 5.16 14.68 2.99
CA VAL A 255 5.24 13.28 3.49
C VAL A 255 3.90 12.82 4.06
N ILE A 256 3.25 13.65 4.87
CA ILE A 256 1.94 13.35 5.45
C ILE A 256 0.89 13.19 4.35
N ALA A 257 0.82 14.12 3.40
CA ALA A 257 -0.12 14.07 2.28
C ALA A 257 0.05 12.78 1.46
N ARG A 258 1.30 12.40 1.15
CA ARG A 258 1.59 11.11 0.48
C ARG A 258 1.02 9.92 1.26
N GLU A 259 1.21 9.86 2.56
CA GLU A 259 0.71 8.75 3.37
C GLU A 259 -0.82 8.73 3.43
N VAL A 260 -1.44 9.89 3.55
CA VAL A 260 -2.91 10.05 3.49
C VAL A 260 -3.45 9.55 2.15
N MET A 261 -2.83 9.93 1.02
CA MET A 261 -3.21 9.45 -0.31
C MET A 261 -3.03 7.93 -0.43
N THR A 262 -1.93 7.39 0.08
CA THR A 262 -1.65 5.95 0.08
C THR A 262 -2.73 5.16 0.83
N ILE A 263 -3.09 5.62 2.03
CA ILE A 263 -4.13 4.99 2.86
C ILE A 263 -5.52 5.16 2.22
N GLY A 264 -5.83 6.36 1.73
CA GLY A 264 -7.11 6.67 1.10
C GLY A 264 -7.35 5.86 -0.17
N ALA A 265 -6.36 5.78 -1.03
CA ALA A 265 -6.41 5.01 -2.27
C ALA A 265 -6.31 3.49 -2.04
N GLY A 266 -5.91 3.04 -0.85
CA GLY A 266 -5.71 1.62 -0.55
C GLY A 266 -4.58 0.98 -1.34
N ILE A 267 -3.59 1.77 -1.74
CA ILE A 267 -2.42 1.32 -2.49
C ILE A 267 -1.25 1.03 -1.58
N GLY A 268 -0.28 0.27 -2.11
CA GLY A 268 0.84 -0.32 -1.41
C GLY A 268 1.44 0.53 -0.28
N SER A 269 1.69 -0.04 0.85
CA SER A 269 2.21 0.64 2.03
C SER A 269 3.72 0.59 2.06
N SER A 270 4.35 1.74 2.26
CA SER A 270 5.75 1.81 2.69
C SER A 270 5.93 1.38 4.14
N ALA A 271 4.87 1.43 4.93
CA ALA A 271 4.77 0.88 6.27
C ALA A 271 3.59 -0.08 6.34
N LEU A 272 3.75 -1.21 7.01
CA LEU A 272 2.62 -2.03 7.39
C LEU A 272 1.68 -1.18 8.25
N PRO A 273 0.35 -1.35 8.16
CA PRO A 273 -0.60 -0.61 8.99
C PRO A 273 -0.28 -0.65 10.49
N LEU A 274 0.51 -1.62 10.92
CA LEU A 274 0.93 -1.83 12.32
C LEU A 274 2.23 -1.11 12.68
N ASP A 275 2.93 -0.49 11.71
CA ASP A 275 4.19 0.17 11.97
C ASP A 275 4.03 1.68 11.99
N ARG A 276 4.81 2.32 12.84
CA ARG A 276 5.00 3.76 12.85
C ARG A 276 6.24 4.09 12.02
N THR A 277 6.08 4.93 11.02
CA THR A 277 7.20 5.46 10.26
C THR A 277 7.77 6.70 10.95
N ARG A 278 9.06 6.67 11.26
CA ARG A 278 9.78 7.78 11.85
C ARG A 278 10.81 8.29 10.87
N ILE A 279 10.78 9.58 10.56
CA ILE A 279 11.65 10.25 9.59
C ILE A 279 12.33 11.42 10.26
N ASP A 280 13.65 11.45 10.24
CA ASP A 280 14.40 12.65 10.55
C ASP A 280 14.46 13.52 9.29
N LEU A 281 13.73 14.61 9.26
CA LEU A 281 13.61 15.49 8.10
C LEU A 281 14.90 16.28 7.80
N ALA A 282 15.82 16.36 8.75
CA ALA A 282 17.14 16.97 8.52
C ALA A 282 18.11 16.05 7.77
N THR A 283 18.01 14.74 8.03
CA THR A 283 18.92 13.74 7.44
C THR A 283 18.24 12.80 6.45
N PHE A 284 16.92 12.83 6.36
CA PHE A 284 16.07 11.90 5.62
C PHE A 284 16.26 10.42 6.03
N GLN A 285 16.77 10.19 7.24
CA GLN A 285 16.82 8.83 7.78
C GLN A 285 15.43 8.37 8.18
N MET A 286 15.05 7.21 7.68
CA MET A 286 13.74 6.59 7.93
C MET A 286 13.92 5.32 8.77
N ARG A 287 13.02 5.12 9.74
CA ARG A 287 12.92 3.90 10.55
C ARG A 287 11.46 3.48 10.67
N PHE A 288 11.23 2.18 10.62
CA PHE A 288 9.94 1.57 10.91
C PHE A 288 9.96 1.03 12.34
N LEU A 289 9.00 1.43 13.14
CA LEU A 289 8.88 1.07 14.55
C LEU A 289 7.57 0.29 14.72
N PRO A 290 7.63 -1.00 15.12
CA PRO A 290 6.44 -1.81 15.28
C PRO A 290 5.58 -1.28 16.43
N ALA A 291 4.26 -1.23 16.19
CA ALA A 291 3.28 -0.93 17.21
C ALA A 291 2.66 -2.22 17.70
N VAL A 292 2.91 -2.55 18.96
CA VAL A 292 2.50 -3.83 19.56
C VAL A 292 1.49 -3.59 20.67
N THR A 293 0.44 -4.39 20.70
CA THR A 293 -0.52 -4.42 21.80
C THR A 293 0.18 -4.82 23.10
N ARG A 294 -0.01 -4.04 24.17
CA ARG A 294 0.52 -4.39 25.48
C ARG A 294 -0.38 -5.45 26.12
N PRO A 295 0.19 -6.50 26.73
CA PRO A 295 -0.58 -7.47 27.51
C PRO A 295 -1.40 -6.77 28.60
N GLY A 296 -2.69 -7.11 28.72
CA GLY A 296 -3.58 -6.50 29.71
C GLY A 296 -4.01 -5.06 29.42
N CYS A 297 -3.83 -4.57 28.18
CA CYS A 297 -4.35 -3.25 27.82
C CYS A 297 -5.88 -3.25 27.86
N HIS A 298 -6.45 -2.36 28.66
CA HIS A 298 -7.91 -2.23 28.82
C HIS A 298 -8.64 -1.91 27.50
N TRP A 299 -7.97 -1.29 26.53
CA TRP A 299 -8.58 -0.85 25.26
C TRP A 299 -8.48 -1.87 24.14
N CYS A 300 -7.37 -2.56 24.01
CA CYS A 300 -7.10 -3.42 22.85
C CYS A 300 -6.61 -4.83 23.22
N SER A 301 -6.49 -5.15 24.53
CA SER A 301 -6.19 -6.53 24.94
C SER A 301 -7.44 -7.38 24.83
N VAL A 302 -7.31 -8.53 24.20
CA VAL A 302 -8.41 -9.49 24.02
C VAL A 302 -8.75 -10.21 25.33
N ALA A 303 -7.92 -10.08 26.38
CA ALA A 303 -8.03 -10.87 27.61
C ALA A 303 -9.26 -10.51 28.48
N ASP A 304 -9.79 -9.29 28.37
CA ASP A 304 -10.93 -8.81 29.17
C ASP A 304 -12.22 -8.59 28.38
N GLN A 305 -12.19 -8.81 27.08
CA GLN A 305 -13.42 -8.84 26.32
C GLN A 305 -13.93 -10.28 26.33
N GLU A 306 -15.04 -10.54 26.98
CA GLU A 306 -15.93 -11.68 26.69
C GLU A 306 -16.46 -11.53 25.24
N VAL A 307 -15.56 -11.41 24.29
CA VAL A 307 -15.88 -11.59 22.90
C VAL A 307 -16.09 -13.09 22.75
N ASP A 308 -17.32 -13.47 22.49
CA ASP A 308 -17.61 -14.81 21.97
C ASP A 308 -16.81 -14.95 20.65
N GLY A 309 -15.50 -15.11 20.80
CA GLY A 309 -14.52 -15.19 19.72
C GLY A 309 -14.76 -16.39 18.81
N SER A 310 -15.63 -17.30 19.24
CA SER A 310 -16.06 -18.44 18.44
C SER A 310 -17.01 -18.02 17.33
N ARG A 311 -17.98 -17.14 17.61
CA ARG A 311 -18.92 -16.63 16.61
C ARG A 311 -18.25 -15.68 15.62
N TYR A 312 -17.34 -14.82 16.09
CA TYR A 312 -16.63 -13.90 15.22
C TYR A 312 -15.66 -14.63 14.27
N ARG A 313 -14.93 -15.62 14.77
CA ARG A 313 -14.03 -16.45 13.94
C ARG A 313 -14.82 -17.32 12.97
N ALA A 314 -15.91 -17.95 13.40
CA ALA A 314 -16.74 -18.77 12.54
C ALA A 314 -17.41 -17.95 11.43
N ALA A 315 -18.03 -16.80 11.77
CA ALA A 315 -18.63 -15.92 10.78
C ALA A 315 -17.60 -15.33 9.79
N GLN A 316 -16.40 -15.00 10.25
CA GLN A 316 -15.32 -14.56 9.37
C GLN A 316 -14.79 -15.69 8.48
N TYR A 317 -14.68 -16.89 9.01
CA TYR A 317 -14.26 -18.05 8.25
C TYR A 317 -15.31 -18.47 7.22
N GLU A 318 -16.58 -18.51 7.60
CA GLU A 318 -17.69 -18.79 6.69
C GLU A 318 -17.82 -17.71 5.60
N ALA A 319 -17.71 -16.44 5.94
CA ALA A 319 -17.68 -15.37 4.97
C ALA A 319 -16.46 -15.45 4.03
N ALA A 320 -15.32 -15.86 4.55
CA ALA A 320 -14.10 -16.03 3.75
C ALA A 320 -14.17 -17.23 2.81
N VAL A 321 -14.83 -18.30 3.23
CA VAL A 321 -15.04 -19.50 2.39
C VAL A 321 -16.15 -19.28 1.35
N ALA A 322 -17.16 -18.49 1.69
CA ALA A 322 -18.29 -18.18 0.80
C ALA A 322 -17.97 -17.06 -0.20
N ALA A 323 -16.99 -16.20 0.08
CA ALA A 323 -16.61 -15.11 -0.81
C ALA A 323 -15.76 -15.65 -1.99
N PRO A 324 -15.99 -15.15 -3.21
CA PRO A 324 -15.08 -15.42 -4.32
C PRO A 324 -13.65 -15.01 -3.92
N PRO A 325 -12.60 -15.71 -4.39
CA PRO A 325 -11.21 -15.43 -4.01
C PRO A 325 -10.78 -13.97 -4.14
N ARG A 326 -11.36 -13.23 -5.10
CA ARG A 326 -11.11 -11.78 -5.32
C ARG A 326 -11.67 -10.91 -4.19
N GLU A 327 -12.88 -11.20 -3.69
CA GLU A 327 -13.49 -10.45 -2.58
C GLU A 327 -12.76 -10.73 -1.26
N PHE A 328 -12.27 -11.94 -1.09
CA PHE A 328 -11.47 -12.29 0.08
C PHE A 328 -10.17 -11.47 0.17
N LEU A 329 -9.48 -11.29 -0.94
CA LEU A 329 -8.26 -10.47 -1.01
C LEU A 329 -8.55 -8.98 -0.79
N ALA A 330 -9.69 -8.48 -1.27
CA ALA A 330 -10.10 -7.08 -1.09
C ALA A 330 -10.54 -6.75 0.35
N VAL A 331 -11.19 -7.68 1.04
CA VAL A 331 -11.82 -7.41 2.35
C VAL A 331 -10.89 -7.64 3.54
N LYS A 332 -9.88 -8.51 3.43
CA LYS A 332 -9.09 -8.94 4.60
C LYS A 332 -7.61 -8.61 4.57
N GLY A 333 -7.22 -7.66 3.75
CA GLY A 333 -5.89 -7.05 3.80
C GLY A 333 -4.73 -8.05 3.86
N HIS A 334 -3.66 -7.68 3.24
CA HIS A 334 -2.38 -8.41 3.13
C HIS A 334 -1.88 -9.12 4.40
N GLN A 335 -2.30 -8.69 5.60
CA GLN A 335 -1.72 -9.16 6.85
C GLN A 335 -2.01 -10.62 7.19
N ALA A 336 -3.25 -11.08 7.05
CA ALA A 336 -3.56 -12.47 7.35
C ALA A 336 -2.86 -13.41 6.35
N HIS A 337 -2.77 -12.97 5.10
CA HIS A 337 -2.09 -13.72 4.05
C HIS A 337 -0.57 -13.73 4.21
N TYR A 338 0.05 -12.58 4.55
CA TYR A 338 1.49 -12.52 4.85
C TYR A 338 1.85 -13.26 6.14
N GLN A 339 1.03 -13.18 7.16
CA GLN A 339 1.25 -13.95 8.40
C GLN A 339 1.12 -15.44 8.12
N GLN A 340 0.14 -15.88 7.35
CA GLN A 340 -0.02 -17.30 6.99
C GLN A 340 1.11 -17.76 6.08
N LYS A 341 1.50 -17.00 5.04
CA LYS A 341 2.67 -17.30 4.21
C LYS A 341 3.97 -17.32 5.01
N ASN A 342 4.16 -16.42 5.96
CA ASN A 342 5.34 -16.46 6.82
C ASN A 342 5.34 -17.67 7.75
N ILE A 343 4.19 -18.07 8.28
CA ILE A 343 4.05 -19.30 9.07
C ILE A 343 4.33 -20.51 8.19
N ASP A 344 3.78 -20.58 7.00
CA ASP A 344 3.97 -21.69 6.07
C ASP A 344 5.41 -21.74 5.56
N LEU A 345 6.03 -20.61 5.25
CA LEU A 345 7.46 -20.51 4.91
C LEU A 345 8.36 -20.92 6.08
N GLN A 346 8.07 -20.44 7.30
CA GLN A 346 8.83 -20.85 8.48
C GLN A 346 8.67 -22.35 8.78
N THR A 347 7.49 -22.91 8.53
CA THR A 347 7.23 -24.34 8.70
C THR A 347 7.97 -25.16 7.63
N GLN A 348 7.98 -24.69 6.37
CA GLN A 348 8.75 -25.31 5.29
C GLN A 348 10.26 -25.18 5.52
N PHE A 349 10.74 -24.02 6.00
CA PHE A 349 12.16 -23.85 6.35
C PHE A 349 12.59 -24.76 7.50
N LYS A 350 11.77 -24.95 8.52
CA LYS A 350 12.05 -25.89 9.62
C LYS A 350 12.08 -27.35 9.18
N ALA A 351 11.42 -27.69 8.09
CA ALA A 351 11.43 -29.02 7.51
C ALA A 351 12.65 -29.31 6.62
N TRP A 352 13.50 -28.32 6.34
CA TRP A 352 14.73 -28.51 5.57
C TRP A 352 15.87 -29.01 6.47
N PRO A 353 16.56 -30.11 6.06
CA PRO A 353 17.59 -30.74 6.88
C PRO A 353 18.80 -29.87 7.26
N ASP A 354 19.01 -28.74 6.57
CA ASP A 354 20.15 -27.83 6.75
C ASP A 354 19.76 -26.41 7.20
N ALA A 355 18.57 -26.21 7.74
CA ALA A 355 18.06 -24.88 8.14
C ALA A 355 18.84 -24.24 9.30
N GLU A 356 19.76 -24.96 9.94
CA GLU A 356 20.61 -24.44 11.02
C GLU A 356 21.93 -23.81 10.52
N ARG A 357 22.15 -23.73 9.20
CA ARG A 357 23.41 -23.23 8.60
C ARG A 357 23.31 -21.94 7.79
N ILE A 358 22.19 -21.23 7.87
CA ILE A 358 22.02 -19.93 7.21
C ILE A 358 21.82 -18.83 8.24
#